data_1bcaa533ee18d555a18f9676e3c83060
#
_entry.id   1bcaa533ee18d555a18f9676e3c83060
#
_cell.length_a   1.000
_cell.length_b   1.000
_cell.length_c   1.000
_cell.angle_alpha   90.00
_cell.angle_beta   90.00
_cell.angle_gamma   90.00
#
_symmetry.space_group_name_H-M   'P 1'
#
loop_
_entity.id
_entity.type
_entity.pdbx_description
1 polymer ?
#
loop_
_entity_poly.entity_id
_entity_poly.type
_entity_poly.pdbx_seq_one_letter_code
_entity_poly.pdbx_strand_id
1 'polypeptide(L)'
;MKRGLGLALLWPALAVAWEEEPALSFIVAHSPLLQAQRAVVSAYRPPSLGQKMLEHTSVFVRAASGTSSTVSETGDTTTTTPVMVGIQLNIPLASPKERREYAQQALAESVRIDEIRGRALTDLAKLRELEAERAAVRERLAFHKAKADWVQDRLKKGYEGDIEKLWATAQQQNAEAASLKRLDLLLDAQRRQAAHHAGEQWKPLFDYLSGKLGHLPEG
;
A
#
# COMPACT_ATOMS: atom_id res chain seq x y z
N MET A 1 -58.73 19.15 12.60
CA MET A 1 -57.53 19.45 11.81
C MET A 1 -56.42 18.51 12.28
N LYS A 2 -56.17 17.45 11.50
CA LYS A 2 -55.12 16.44 11.81
C LYS A 2 -53.80 16.93 11.22
N ARG A 3 -52.82 17.32 12.07
CA ARG A 3 -51.43 17.59 11.67
C ARG A 3 -50.70 16.27 11.75
N GLY A 4 -50.44 15.65 10.60
CA GLY A 4 -49.55 14.52 10.48
C GLY A 4 -48.10 14.99 10.70
N LEU A 5 -47.49 14.56 11.81
CA LEU A 5 -46.04 14.64 11.98
C LEU A 5 -45.40 13.57 11.07
N GLY A 6 -44.93 14.00 9.94
CA GLY A 6 -44.03 13.21 9.11
C GLY A 6 -42.68 13.09 9.83
N LEU A 7 -42.40 11.96 10.47
CA LEU A 7 -41.08 11.55 10.91
C LEU A 7 -40.24 11.28 9.63
N ALA A 8 -39.56 12.30 9.12
CA ALA A 8 -38.51 12.11 8.18
C ALA A 8 -37.35 11.40 8.93
N LEU A 9 -37.25 10.08 8.75
CA LEU A 9 -36.07 9.29 9.08
C LEU A 9 -34.94 9.83 8.21
N LEU A 10 -34.25 10.84 8.69
CA LEU A 10 -32.93 11.23 8.22
C LEU A 10 -31.98 10.10 8.61
N TRP A 11 -31.85 9.12 7.74
CA TRP A 11 -30.74 8.19 7.76
C TRP A 11 -29.48 9.05 7.54
N PRO A 12 -28.60 9.19 8.55
CA PRO A 12 -27.33 9.82 8.28
C PRO A 12 -26.62 8.91 7.27
N ALA A 13 -26.55 9.35 6.04
CA ALA A 13 -25.61 8.78 5.11
C ALA A 13 -24.25 8.87 5.81
N LEU A 14 -23.74 7.74 6.31
CA LEU A 14 -22.36 7.57 6.71
C LEU A 14 -21.56 7.80 5.42
N ALA A 15 -21.30 9.06 5.14
CA ALA A 15 -20.34 9.43 4.13
C ALA A 15 -19.00 8.90 4.67
N VAL A 16 -18.67 7.66 4.29
CA VAL A 16 -17.32 7.14 4.42
C VAL A 16 -16.49 8.06 3.54
N ALA A 17 -15.77 8.97 4.18
CA ALA A 17 -15.00 10.02 3.48
C ALA A 17 -13.81 9.43 2.70
N TRP A 18 -13.55 8.12 2.81
CA TRP A 18 -12.44 7.41 2.16
C TRP A 18 -12.85 5.98 1.79
N GLU A 19 -12.24 5.46 0.74
CA GLU A 19 -12.44 4.10 0.25
C GLU A 19 -11.21 3.24 0.60
N GLU A 20 -11.45 1.95 0.85
CA GLU A 20 -10.41 1.01 1.31
C GLU A 20 -9.46 0.62 0.19
N GLU A 21 -9.99 0.31 -1.00
CA GLU A 21 -9.19 -0.15 -2.13
C GLU A 21 -8.16 0.89 -2.62
N PRO A 22 -8.51 2.18 -2.80
CA PRO A 22 -7.52 3.21 -3.09
C PRO A 22 -6.45 3.36 -2.02
N ALA A 23 -6.82 3.27 -0.73
CA ALA A 23 -5.85 3.32 0.37
C ALA A 23 -4.88 2.15 0.34
N LEU A 24 -5.38 0.91 0.11
CA LEU A 24 -4.55 -0.29 0.00
C LEU A 24 -3.62 -0.24 -1.21
N SER A 25 -4.13 0.16 -2.36
CA SER A 25 -3.32 0.27 -3.58
C SER A 25 -2.20 1.29 -3.40
N PHE A 26 -2.50 2.42 -2.76
CA PHE A 26 -1.51 3.44 -2.43
C PHE A 26 -0.44 2.92 -1.47
N ILE A 27 -0.82 2.19 -0.41
CA ILE A 27 0.12 1.56 0.53
C ILE A 27 1.04 0.58 -0.20
N VAL A 28 0.50 -0.29 -1.04
CA VAL A 28 1.29 -1.28 -1.80
C VAL A 28 2.25 -0.61 -2.78
N ALA A 29 1.84 0.51 -3.40
CA ALA A 29 2.70 1.27 -4.31
C ALA A 29 3.88 1.94 -3.60
N HIS A 30 3.67 2.50 -2.40
CA HIS A 30 4.62 3.37 -1.70
C HIS A 30 5.29 2.72 -0.48
N SER A 31 4.98 1.47 -0.14
CA SER A 31 5.61 0.78 1.00
C SER A 31 7.12 0.65 0.81
N PRO A 32 7.96 1.17 1.74
CA PRO A 32 9.41 1.10 1.63
C PRO A 32 9.92 -0.33 1.66
N LEU A 33 9.24 -1.23 2.38
CA LEU A 33 9.60 -2.65 2.41
C LEU A 33 9.39 -3.33 1.05
N LEU A 34 8.30 -2.98 0.33
CA LEU A 34 8.05 -3.52 -1.00
C LEU A 34 8.99 -2.92 -2.04
N GLN A 35 9.33 -1.64 -1.93
CA GLN A 35 10.31 -1.01 -2.81
C GLN A 35 11.69 -1.66 -2.65
N ALA A 36 12.14 -1.89 -1.41
CA ALA A 36 13.39 -2.60 -1.13
C ALA A 36 13.36 -4.04 -1.68
N GLN A 37 12.26 -4.77 -1.49
CA GLN A 37 12.12 -6.14 -2.01
C GLN A 37 12.13 -6.16 -3.54
N ARG A 38 11.45 -5.23 -4.21
CA ARG A 38 11.47 -5.10 -5.68
C ARG A 38 12.86 -4.80 -6.20
N ALA A 39 13.65 -3.96 -5.51
CA ALA A 39 15.03 -3.71 -5.85
C ALA A 39 15.86 -5.00 -5.78
N VAL A 40 15.66 -5.84 -4.76
CA VAL A 40 16.32 -7.15 -4.64
C VAL A 40 15.89 -8.06 -5.80
N VAL A 41 14.60 -8.20 -6.06
CA VAL A 41 14.08 -9.05 -7.16
C VAL A 41 14.64 -8.59 -8.52
N SER A 42 14.71 -7.29 -8.75
CA SER A 42 15.27 -6.74 -10.01
C SER A 42 16.75 -7.07 -10.18
N ALA A 43 17.52 -7.09 -9.08
CA ALA A 43 18.94 -7.48 -9.10
C ALA A 43 19.13 -8.97 -9.46
N TYR A 44 18.17 -9.84 -9.14
CA TYR A 44 18.20 -11.26 -9.48
C TYR A 44 17.60 -11.58 -10.85
N ARG A 45 17.01 -10.59 -11.53
CA ARG A 45 16.42 -10.83 -12.87
C ARG A 45 17.50 -11.24 -13.85
N PRO A 46 17.41 -12.43 -14.45
CA PRO A 46 18.42 -12.88 -15.41
C PRO A 46 18.48 -11.92 -16.60
N PRO A 47 19.69 -11.54 -17.07
CA PRO A 47 19.85 -10.65 -18.20
C PRO A 47 19.17 -11.22 -19.45
N SER A 48 18.62 -10.36 -20.29
CA SER A 48 17.98 -10.75 -21.54
C SER A 48 18.96 -11.48 -22.47
N LEU A 49 18.43 -12.34 -23.34
CA LEU A 49 19.27 -13.06 -24.31
C LEU A 49 20.16 -12.11 -25.13
N GLY A 50 19.64 -10.91 -25.49
CA GLY A 50 20.40 -9.89 -26.23
C GLY A 50 21.59 -9.33 -25.42
N GLN A 51 21.40 -9.06 -24.13
CA GLN A 51 22.48 -8.62 -23.24
C GLN A 51 23.52 -9.71 -23.06
N LYS A 52 23.11 -10.98 -22.89
CA LYS A 52 24.03 -12.13 -22.81
C LYS A 52 24.81 -12.32 -24.11
N MET A 53 24.16 -12.10 -25.27
CA MET A 53 24.89 -12.15 -26.56
C MET A 53 25.94 -11.05 -26.66
N LEU A 54 25.69 -9.84 -26.23
CA LEU A 54 26.63 -8.73 -26.25
C LEU A 54 27.80 -8.95 -25.29
N GLU A 55 27.58 -9.46 -24.10
CA GLU A 55 28.61 -9.68 -23.08
C GLU A 55 29.53 -10.87 -23.39
N HIS A 56 29.05 -11.86 -24.15
CA HIS A 56 29.75 -13.11 -24.40
C HIS A 56 30.10 -13.34 -25.87
N THR A 57 30.09 -12.28 -26.69
CA THR A 57 30.56 -12.32 -28.05
C THR A 57 32.06 -11.93 -28.07
N SER A 58 32.92 -12.87 -28.35
CA SER A 58 34.33 -12.59 -28.55
C SER A 58 34.73 -12.79 -30.02
N VAL A 59 35.43 -11.80 -30.55
CA VAL A 59 36.04 -11.91 -31.87
C VAL A 59 37.48 -12.39 -31.65
N PHE A 60 37.85 -13.49 -32.28
CA PHE A 60 39.22 -13.96 -32.18
C PHE A 60 39.88 -14.05 -33.57
N VAL A 61 41.16 -13.72 -33.61
CA VAL A 61 42.02 -13.92 -34.75
C VAL A 61 43.03 -14.97 -34.33
N ARG A 62 43.03 -16.12 -34.97
CA ARG A 62 44.02 -17.18 -34.72
C ARG A 62 44.92 -17.35 -35.94
N ALA A 63 46.16 -17.07 -35.77
CA ALA A 63 47.19 -17.48 -36.74
C ALA A 63 47.60 -18.91 -36.43
N ALA A 64 47.40 -19.83 -37.34
CA ALA A 64 47.90 -21.20 -37.16
C ALA A 64 49.37 -21.20 -37.52
N SER A 65 50.23 -21.58 -36.56
CA SER A 65 51.63 -21.79 -36.79
C SER A 65 51.84 -23.15 -37.49
N GLY A 66 51.49 -23.17 -38.76
CA GLY A 66 51.75 -24.35 -39.60
C GLY A 66 52.14 -23.87 -40.98
N THR A 67 53.39 -24.08 -41.34
CA THR A 67 53.90 -23.83 -42.71
C THR A 67 53.49 -25.03 -43.55
N SER A 68 52.49 -24.90 -44.43
CA SER A 68 52.29 -25.83 -45.53
C SER A 68 53.15 -25.32 -46.71
N SER A 69 54.23 -26.00 -47.01
CA SER A 69 55.00 -25.73 -48.19
C SER A 69 54.52 -26.64 -49.35
N THR A 70 53.93 -26.02 -50.35
CA THR A 70 53.70 -26.67 -51.66
C THR A 70 54.84 -26.34 -52.54
N VAL A 71 55.58 -27.36 -52.97
CA VAL A 71 56.59 -27.26 -53.97
C VAL A 71 55.92 -27.41 -55.32
N SER A 72 56.03 -26.38 -56.17
CA SER A 72 55.57 -26.40 -57.56
C SER A 72 56.61 -27.05 -58.40
N GLU A 73 56.24 -27.68 -59.54
CA GLU A 73 57.18 -28.32 -60.50
C GLU A 73 58.29 -27.40 -61.03
N THR A 74 58.17 -26.10 -60.83
CA THR A 74 59.18 -25.06 -61.16
C THR A 74 60.11 -24.72 -60.04
N GLY A 75 60.08 -25.41 -58.89
CA GLY A 75 61.05 -25.22 -57.80
C GLY A 75 60.69 -24.05 -56.85
N ASP A 76 59.58 -23.35 -57.04
CA ASP A 76 59.19 -22.26 -56.19
C ASP A 76 58.41 -22.78 -54.96
N THR A 77 58.90 -22.40 -53.80
CA THR A 77 58.28 -22.80 -52.51
C THR A 77 57.45 -21.66 -52.00
N THR A 78 56.16 -21.81 -52.07
CA THR A 78 55.19 -20.84 -51.49
C THR A 78 54.82 -21.25 -50.08
N THR A 79 55.23 -20.41 -49.10
CA THR A 79 54.87 -20.62 -47.69
C THR A 79 53.61 -19.80 -47.35
N THR A 80 52.49 -20.44 -47.13
CA THR A 80 51.25 -19.80 -46.72
C THR A 80 50.98 -20.04 -45.24
N THR A 81 50.87 -18.98 -44.49
CA THR A 81 50.41 -19.06 -43.07
C THR A 81 48.88 -18.86 -43.04
N PRO A 82 48.11 -19.88 -42.73
CA PRO A 82 46.66 -19.72 -42.66
C PRO A 82 46.29 -18.83 -41.47
N VAL A 83 45.63 -17.69 -41.75
CA VAL A 83 45.04 -16.84 -40.73
C VAL A 83 43.56 -17.15 -40.66
N MET A 84 43.12 -17.66 -39.52
CA MET A 84 41.71 -17.86 -39.25
C MET A 84 41.16 -16.68 -38.48
N VAL A 85 40.10 -16.05 -39.00
CA VAL A 85 39.32 -15.05 -38.29
C VAL A 85 37.96 -15.68 -37.98
N GLY A 86 37.58 -15.70 -36.70
CA GLY A 86 36.30 -16.30 -36.28
C GLY A 86 35.62 -15.48 -35.21
N ILE A 87 34.30 -15.62 -35.14
CA ILE A 87 33.48 -15.08 -34.08
C ILE A 87 33.08 -16.26 -33.20
N GLN A 88 33.49 -16.22 -31.94
CA GLN A 88 33.08 -17.22 -30.96
C GLN A 88 31.93 -16.64 -30.12
N LEU A 89 30.73 -17.25 -30.24
CA LEU A 89 29.56 -16.92 -29.45
C LEU A 89 29.46 -17.95 -28.32
N ASN A 90 29.74 -17.53 -27.10
CA ASN A 90 29.63 -18.39 -25.94
C ASN A 90 28.40 -17.90 -25.11
N ILE A 91 27.18 -18.33 -25.45
CA ILE A 91 25.95 -17.96 -24.78
C ILE A 91 25.80 -18.85 -23.56
N PRO A 92 26.03 -18.37 -22.31
CA PRO A 92 25.66 -19.13 -21.13
C PRO A 92 24.13 -19.14 -21.05
N LEU A 93 23.53 -20.26 -21.32
CA LEU A 93 22.11 -20.49 -21.00
C LEU A 93 21.94 -20.21 -19.50
N ALA A 94 20.90 -19.45 -19.12
CA ALA A 94 20.60 -19.16 -17.72
C ALA A 94 20.64 -20.45 -16.91
N SER A 95 21.54 -20.52 -15.93
CA SER A 95 21.72 -21.74 -15.15
C SER A 95 20.40 -22.07 -14.43
N PRO A 96 20.06 -23.34 -14.25
CA PRO A 96 18.87 -23.74 -13.47
C PRO A 96 18.87 -23.13 -12.06
N LYS A 97 20.06 -22.82 -11.52
CA LYS A 97 20.26 -22.17 -10.23
C LYS A 97 19.77 -20.72 -10.25
N GLU A 98 20.18 -19.91 -11.24
CA GLU A 98 19.72 -18.50 -11.38
C GLU A 98 18.20 -18.40 -11.54
N ARG A 99 17.59 -19.32 -12.30
CA ARG A 99 16.14 -19.36 -12.46
C ARG A 99 15.42 -19.69 -11.15
N ARG A 100 15.98 -20.61 -10.34
CA ARG A 100 15.43 -20.95 -9.02
C ARG A 100 15.57 -19.78 -8.05
N GLU A 101 16.71 -19.13 -8.00
CA GLU A 101 16.93 -17.96 -7.14
C GLU A 101 15.97 -16.83 -7.49
N TYR A 102 15.80 -16.52 -8.77
CA TYR A 102 14.82 -15.53 -9.21
C TYR A 102 13.40 -15.91 -8.82
N ALA A 103 12.99 -17.16 -9.03
CA ALA A 103 11.67 -17.64 -8.66
C ALA A 103 11.42 -17.58 -7.14
N GLN A 104 12.44 -17.90 -6.33
CA GLN A 104 12.38 -17.78 -4.86
C GLN A 104 12.22 -16.32 -4.43
N GLN A 105 12.95 -15.38 -5.04
CA GLN A 105 12.81 -13.95 -4.72
C GLN A 105 11.46 -13.39 -5.16
N ALA A 106 10.94 -13.81 -6.31
CA ALA A 106 9.61 -13.43 -6.77
C ALA A 106 8.50 -13.97 -5.85
N LEU A 107 8.65 -15.21 -5.35
CA LEU A 107 7.74 -15.77 -4.34
C LEU A 107 7.84 -14.99 -3.02
N ALA A 108 9.03 -14.66 -2.56
CA ALA A 108 9.22 -13.85 -1.36
C ALA A 108 8.58 -12.45 -1.50
N GLU A 109 8.63 -11.84 -2.70
CA GLU A 109 7.93 -10.58 -2.97
C GLU A 109 6.41 -10.74 -2.83
N SER A 110 5.82 -11.78 -3.42
CA SER A 110 4.36 -12.00 -3.33
C SER A 110 3.90 -12.22 -1.88
N VAL A 111 4.63 -13.03 -1.11
CA VAL A 111 4.35 -13.23 0.32
C VAL A 111 4.44 -11.92 1.10
N ARG A 112 5.44 -11.08 0.78
CA ARG A 112 5.61 -9.78 1.45
C ARG A 112 4.50 -8.81 1.10
N ILE A 113 4.02 -8.80 -0.14
CA ILE A 113 2.86 -8.02 -0.55
C ILE A 113 1.63 -8.43 0.28
N ASP A 114 1.38 -9.74 0.40
CA ASP A 114 0.23 -10.25 1.15
C ASP A 114 0.33 -9.92 2.65
N GLU A 115 1.52 -10.01 3.25
CA GLU A 115 1.73 -9.60 4.63
C GLU A 115 1.43 -8.10 4.86
N ILE A 116 1.91 -7.23 3.97
CA ILE A 116 1.70 -5.78 4.09
C ILE A 116 0.22 -5.45 3.86
N ARG A 117 -0.41 -6.07 2.85
CA ARG A 117 -1.86 -5.94 2.63
C ARG A 117 -2.66 -6.39 3.85
N GLY A 118 -2.33 -7.52 4.44
CA GLY A 118 -3.00 -8.05 5.62
C GLY A 118 -2.89 -7.11 6.82
N ARG A 119 -1.70 -6.55 7.08
CA ARG A 119 -1.50 -5.56 8.16
C ARG A 119 -2.26 -4.26 7.89
N ALA A 120 -2.17 -3.74 6.68
CA ALA A 120 -2.89 -2.53 6.29
C ALA A 120 -4.41 -2.71 6.39
N LEU A 121 -4.95 -3.84 5.93
CA LEU A 121 -6.37 -4.18 6.08
C LEU A 121 -6.81 -4.21 7.53
N THR A 122 -6.00 -4.79 8.43
CA THR A 122 -6.29 -4.83 9.86
C THR A 122 -6.37 -3.42 10.44
N ASP A 123 -5.41 -2.55 10.09
CA ASP A 123 -5.39 -1.16 10.57
C ASP A 123 -6.53 -0.32 9.99
N LEU A 124 -6.89 -0.52 8.73
CA LEU A 124 -8.02 0.16 8.09
C LEU A 124 -9.37 -0.34 8.63
N ALA A 125 -9.51 -1.64 8.90
CA ALA A 125 -10.70 -2.19 9.55
C ALA A 125 -10.90 -1.62 10.96
N LYS A 126 -9.80 -1.52 11.74
CA LYS A 126 -9.83 -0.88 13.06
C LYS A 126 -10.21 0.60 12.99
N LEU A 127 -9.73 1.31 11.97
CA LEU A 127 -10.10 2.70 11.73
C LEU A 127 -11.61 2.83 11.50
N ARG A 128 -12.20 1.97 10.66
CA ARG A 128 -13.66 1.94 10.42
C ARG A 128 -14.46 1.62 11.67
N GLU A 129 -13.99 0.69 12.48
CA GLU A 129 -14.63 0.36 13.76
C GLU A 129 -14.69 1.59 14.68
N LEU A 130 -13.57 2.30 14.84
CA LEU A 130 -13.50 3.52 15.64
C LEU A 130 -14.37 4.66 15.07
N GLU A 131 -14.47 4.79 13.74
CA GLU A 131 -15.37 5.77 13.11
C GLU A 131 -16.86 5.44 13.36
N ALA A 132 -17.24 4.17 13.30
CA ALA A 132 -18.56 3.71 13.63
C ALA A 132 -18.90 3.93 15.12
N GLU A 133 -17.96 3.61 16.03
CA GLU A 133 -18.11 3.85 17.46
C GLU A 133 -18.27 5.36 17.75
N ARG A 134 -17.45 6.20 17.11
CA ARG A 134 -17.58 7.66 17.23
C ARG A 134 -18.95 8.17 16.77
N ALA A 135 -19.46 7.64 15.67
CA ALA A 135 -20.79 8.00 15.17
C ALA A 135 -21.89 7.61 16.20
N ALA A 136 -21.82 6.41 16.76
CA ALA A 136 -22.74 5.95 17.79
C ALA A 136 -22.69 6.80 19.09
N VAL A 137 -21.48 7.20 19.52
CA VAL A 137 -21.31 8.11 20.67
C VAL A 137 -21.92 9.48 20.39
N ARG A 138 -21.72 10.03 19.19
CA ARG A 138 -22.33 11.30 18.78
C ARG A 138 -23.86 11.26 18.81
N GLU A 139 -24.43 10.16 18.34
CA GLU A 139 -25.88 9.96 18.34
C GLU A 139 -26.43 9.88 19.77
N ARG A 140 -25.77 9.11 20.68
CA ARG A 140 -26.11 9.06 22.10
C ARG A 140 -26.01 10.43 22.76
N LEU A 141 -24.96 11.18 22.46
CA LEU A 141 -24.76 12.54 22.98
C LEU A 141 -25.89 13.48 22.52
N ALA A 142 -26.28 13.41 21.25
CA ALA A 142 -27.41 14.18 20.72
C ALA A 142 -28.74 13.81 21.42
N PHE A 143 -28.97 12.51 21.64
CA PHE A 143 -30.15 12.04 22.38
C PHE A 143 -30.17 12.57 23.83
N HIS A 144 -29.05 12.47 24.56
CA HIS A 144 -28.98 12.98 25.93
C HIS A 144 -29.15 14.50 26.00
N LYS A 145 -28.64 15.24 24.98
CA LYS A 145 -28.88 16.67 24.88
C LYS A 145 -30.35 17.00 24.70
N ALA A 146 -31.03 16.34 23.75
CA ALA A 146 -32.48 16.53 23.54
C ALA A 146 -33.30 16.15 24.78
N LYS A 147 -32.92 15.09 25.50
CA LYS A 147 -33.54 14.69 26.76
C LYS A 147 -33.34 15.75 27.85
N ALA A 148 -32.14 16.34 27.97
CA ALA A 148 -31.90 17.40 28.95
C ALA A 148 -32.75 18.65 28.66
N ASP A 149 -32.83 19.05 27.38
CA ASP A 149 -33.63 20.20 26.95
C ASP A 149 -35.14 19.97 27.29
N TRP A 150 -35.61 18.75 27.05
CA TRP A 150 -36.99 18.37 27.40
C TRP A 150 -37.25 18.41 28.94
N VAL A 151 -36.31 17.85 29.75
CA VAL A 151 -36.46 17.89 31.23
C VAL A 151 -36.40 19.33 31.73
N GLN A 152 -35.50 20.16 31.17
CA GLN A 152 -35.39 21.58 31.53
C GLN A 152 -36.70 22.35 31.22
N ASP A 153 -37.33 22.05 30.08
CA ASP A 153 -38.63 22.69 29.74
C ASP A 153 -39.75 22.28 30.68
N ARG A 154 -39.77 21.04 31.16
CA ARG A 154 -40.71 20.56 32.18
C ARG A 154 -40.49 21.25 33.53
N LEU A 155 -39.24 21.42 33.96
CA LEU A 155 -38.93 22.17 35.19
C LEU A 155 -39.41 23.61 35.13
N LYS A 156 -39.25 24.29 33.99
CA LYS A 156 -39.83 25.65 33.77
C LYS A 156 -41.34 25.69 33.90
N LYS A 157 -42.01 24.59 33.64
CA LYS A 157 -43.49 24.43 33.79
C LYS A 157 -43.94 24.03 35.21
N GLY A 158 -43.00 23.96 36.18
CA GLY A 158 -43.32 23.71 37.59
C GLY A 158 -43.28 22.24 38.02
N TYR A 159 -42.71 21.34 37.22
CA TYR A 159 -42.58 19.93 37.60
C TYR A 159 -41.29 19.70 38.41
N GLU A 160 -41.33 19.96 39.71
CA GLU A 160 -40.14 19.96 40.61
C GLU A 160 -39.43 18.59 40.73
N GLY A 161 -40.16 17.47 40.57
CA GLY A 161 -39.59 16.11 40.67
C GLY A 161 -38.61 15.71 39.54
N ASP A 162 -38.33 16.59 38.58
CA ASP A 162 -37.46 16.30 37.43
C ASP A 162 -36.02 16.81 37.62
N ILE A 163 -35.67 17.45 38.77
CA ILE A 163 -34.32 17.97 39.05
C ILE A 163 -33.29 16.83 39.07
N GLU A 164 -33.56 15.73 39.74
CA GLU A 164 -32.65 14.57 39.79
C GLU A 164 -32.41 13.97 38.38
N LYS A 165 -33.45 13.93 37.54
CA LYS A 165 -33.35 13.49 36.14
C LYS A 165 -32.47 14.41 35.31
N LEU A 166 -32.50 15.72 35.56
CA LEU A 166 -31.66 16.68 34.90
C LEU A 166 -30.18 16.45 35.26
N TRP A 167 -29.85 16.27 36.54
CA TRP A 167 -28.50 15.96 37.01
C TRP A 167 -27.98 14.66 36.41
N ALA A 168 -28.78 13.57 36.45
CA ALA A 168 -28.40 12.29 35.85
C ALA A 168 -28.15 12.41 34.34
N THR A 169 -28.99 13.17 33.63
CA THR A 169 -28.81 13.39 32.19
C THR A 169 -27.55 14.21 31.89
N ALA A 170 -27.28 15.26 32.70
CA ALA A 170 -26.04 16.04 32.57
C ALA A 170 -24.80 15.20 32.83
N GLN A 171 -24.81 14.29 33.79
CA GLN A 171 -23.71 13.38 34.05
C GLN A 171 -23.49 12.44 32.86
N GLN A 172 -24.56 11.89 32.25
CA GLN A 172 -24.46 11.06 31.06
C GLN A 172 -23.91 11.84 29.87
N GLN A 173 -24.34 13.10 29.65
CA GLN A 173 -23.77 13.95 28.60
C GLN A 173 -22.27 14.16 28.77
N ASN A 174 -21.82 14.45 30.01
CA ASN A 174 -20.40 14.65 30.29
C ASN A 174 -19.58 13.37 30.04
N ALA A 175 -20.12 12.20 30.40
CA ALA A 175 -19.47 10.92 30.14
C ALA A 175 -19.35 10.63 28.63
N GLU A 176 -20.42 10.84 27.86
CA GLU A 176 -20.39 10.66 26.40
C GLU A 176 -19.49 11.70 25.72
N ALA A 177 -19.46 12.94 26.19
CA ALA A 177 -18.55 13.97 25.67
C ALA A 177 -17.07 13.61 25.93
N ALA A 178 -16.76 13.05 27.09
CA ALA A 178 -15.42 12.56 27.41
C ALA A 178 -15.03 11.37 26.52
N SER A 179 -15.97 10.42 26.31
CA SER A 179 -15.79 9.29 25.40
C SER A 179 -15.52 9.74 23.97
N LEU A 180 -16.25 10.74 23.49
CA LEU A 180 -16.06 11.32 22.15
C LEU A 180 -14.65 11.91 21.98
N LYS A 181 -14.18 12.69 22.97
CA LYS A 181 -12.81 13.22 22.94
C LYS A 181 -11.75 12.12 22.90
N ARG A 182 -11.94 11.05 23.69
CA ARG A 182 -11.04 9.90 23.67
C ARG A 182 -11.01 9.23 22.30
N LEU A 183 -12.17 9.01 21.70
CA LEU A 183 -12.29 8.41 20.37
C LEU A 183 -11.66 9.28 19.29
N ASP A 184 -11.79 10.61 19.36
CA ASP A 184 -11.12 11.52 18.41
C ASP A 184 -9.59 11.37 18.47
N LEU A 185 -9.01 11.20 19.66
CA LEU A 185 -7.57 10.95 19.82
C LEU A 185 -7.16 9.57 19.27
N LEU A 186 -7.97 8.53 19.55
CA LEU A 186 -7.70 7.18 19.04
C LEU A 186 -7.80 7.13 17.52
N LEU A 187 -8.76 7.79 16.93
CA LEU A 187 -8.91 7.91 15.48
C LEU A 187 -7.71 8.59 14.83
N ASP A 188 -7.24 9.70 15.39
CA ASP A 188 -6.05 10.39 14.87
C ASP A 188 -4.80 9.50 14.95
N ALA A 189 -4.61 8.78 16.06
CA ALA A 189 -3.52 7.83 16.23
C ALA A 189 -3.61 6.67 15.23
N GLN A 190 -4.81 6.09 15.05
CA GLN A 190 -5.02 4.98 14.12
C GLN A 190 -4.83 5.40 12.66
N ARG A 191 -5.26 6.62 12.28
CA ARG A 191 -5.01 7.19 10.94
C ARG A 191 -3.53 7.35 10.67
N ARG A 192 -2.76 7.83 11.66
CA ARG A 192 -1.30 7.93 11.54
C ARG A 192 -0.66 6.56 11.39
N GLN A 193 -1.08 5.59 12.19
CA GLN A 193 -0.57 4.22 12.11
C GLN A 193 -0.81 3.63 10.72
N ALA A 194 -2.04 3.71 10.20
CA ALA A 194 -2.37 3.23 8.86
C ALA A 194 -1.58 3.99 7.76
N ALA A 195 -1.43 5.31 7.91
CA ALA A 195 -0.69 6.12 6.95
C ALA A 195 0.81 5.78 6.89
N HIS A 196 1.42 5.40 8.01
CA HIS A 196 2.84 5.04 8.06
C HIS A 196 3.22 3.83 7.20
N HIS A 197 2.27 2.98 6.83
CA HIS A 197 2.52 1.90 5.86
C HIS A 197 2.97 2.41 4.47
N ALA A 198 2.62 3.66 4.11
CA ALA A 198 3.05 4.31 2.87
C ALA A 198 4.44 4.97 2.96
N GLY A 199 5.19 4.79 4.05
CA GLY A 199 6.55 5.29 4.21
C GLY A 199 6.65 6.81 4.07
N GLU A 200 7.46 7.31 3.15
CA GLU A 200 7.64 8.76 2.94
C GLU A 200 6.36 9.46 2.46
N GLN A 201 5.47 8.73 1.80
CA GLN A 201 4.18 9.22 1.30
C GLN A 201 3.04 9.10 2.34
N TRP A 202 3.37 9.02 3.63
CA TRP A 202 2.37 8.88 4.70
C TRP A 202 1.40 10.06 4.78
N LYS A 203 1.86 11.28 4.48
CA LYS A 203 1.05 12.49 4.65
C LYS A 203 -0.16 12.59 3.70
N PRO A 204 -0.02 12.36 2.38
CA PRO A 204 -1.17 12.27 1.48
C PRO A 204 -2.18 11.21 1.92
N LEU A 205 -1.72 10.03 2.35
CA LEU A 205 -2.60 8.97 2.83
C LEU A 205 -3.31 9.37 4.13
N PHE A 206 -2.63 10.01 5.08
CA PHE A 206 -3.24 10.53 6.30
C PHE A 206 -4.33 11.57 6.00
N ASP A 207 -4.06 12.50 5.09
CA ASP A 207 -5.04 13.52 4.71
C ASP A 207 -6.24 12.89 3.98
N TYR A 208 -6.04 11.86 3.17
CA TYR A 208 -7.11 11.07 2.57
C TYR A 208 -7.95 10.34 3.61
N LEU A 209 -7.34 9.60 4.54
CA LEU A 209 -8.02 8.90 5.64
C LEU A 209 -8.73 9.86 6.62
N SER A 210 -8.31 11.12 6.65
CA SER A 210 -8.94 12.19 7.44
C SER A 210 -10.10 12.87 6.71
N GLY A 211 -10.38 12.51 5.46
CA GLY A 211 -11.39 13.14 4.62
C GLY A 211 -11.04 14.55 4.15
N LYS A 212 -9.76 14.95 4.24
CA LYS A 212 -9.27 16.26 3.75
C LYS A 212 -8.97 16.22 2.25
N LEU A 213 -8.61 15.05 1.73
CA LEU A 213 -8.39 14.81 0.31
C LEU A 213 -9.48 13.89 -0.22
N GLY A 214 -10.09 14.26 -1.36
CA GLY A 214 -11.07 13.42 -2.05
C GLY A 214 -10.43 12.27 -2.84
N HIS A 215 -9.18 12.44 -3.28
CA HIS A 215 -8.44 11.46 -4.07
C HIS A 215 -6.99 11.40 -3.60
N LEU A 216 -6.40 10.21 -3.70
CA LEU A 216 -4.96 10.03 -3.52
C LEU A 216 -4.23 10.46 -4.80
N PRO A 217 -3.04 11.07 -4.71
CA PRO A 217 -2.23 11.37 -5.88
C PRO A 217 -1.85 10.07 -6.59
N GLU A 218 -2.00 10.08 -7.91
CA GLU A 218 -1.48 9.00 -8.75
C GLU A 218 0.05 9.00 -8.65
N GLY A 219 0.64 7.87 -8.27
CA GLY A 219 2.07 7.69 -8.10
C GLY A 219 2.83 7.46 -9.40
#